data_d816193476b8a42371613d34d0c1eb7a
#
_entry.id   d816193476b8a42371613d34d0c1eb7a
#
_cell.length_a   1.000
_cell.length_b   1.000
_cell.length_c   1.000
_cell.angle_alpha   90.00
_cell.angle_beta   90.00
_cell.angle_gamma   90.00
#
_symmetry.space_group_name_H-M   'P 1'
#
loop_
_entity.id
_entity.type
_entity.pdbx_description
1 polymer ?
#
loop_
_entity_poly.entity_id
_entity_poly.type
_entity_poly.pdbx_seq_one_letter_code
_entity_poly.pdbx_strand_id
1 'polypeptide(L)'
;QNRSRWREWILAIAVLVGLPSVVSATHEADHRFTVEGYVCGADGKSSADIDVLVKDTRISYGQVVKTDGEGYYKASFHLHNDNLDDPLLIEAKGERQERKVSFDPKDLETERIIQVNFGTGCQQNKGNDLIWIYLGSGAVAVAVGGFIGAKLIRSMRRQEPKRGKSQGKHKK
;
A
#
# COMPACT_ATOMS: atom_id res chain seq x y z
N GLN A 1 10.06 30.89 -33.08
CA GLN A 1 10.73 30.96 -31.75
C GLN A 1 9.97 30.25 -30.63
N ASN A 2 8.68 29.90 -30.77
CA ASN A 2 7.84 29.33 -29.70
C ASN A 2 7.80 27.78 -29.68
N ARG A 3 8.26 27.11 -30.76
CA ARG A 3 8.24 25.63 -30.83
C ARG A 3 9.38 24.95 -30.07
N SER A 4 10.52 25.61 -29.89
CA SER A 4 11.66 25.03 -29.18
C SER A 4 11.40 24.98 -27.66
N ARG A 5 10.82 26.04 -27.10
CA ARG A 5 10.52 26.12 -25.67
C ARG A 5 9.53 25.07 -25.19
N TRP A 6 8.56 24.66 -26.01
CA TRP A 6 7.60 23.61 -25.68
C TRP A 6 8.23 22.22 -25.59
N ARG A 7 9.24 21.95 -26.42
CA ARG A 7 9.98 20.68 -26.39
C ARG A 7 10.81 20.57 -25.11
N GLU A 8 11.39 21.64 -24.66
CA GLU A 8 12.16 21.70 -23.41
C GLU A 8 11.27 21.44 -22.16
N TRP A 9 10.07 22.00 -22.15
CA TRP A 9 9.11 21.79 -21.08
C TRP A 9 8.59 20.33 -21.03
N ILE A 10 8.37 19.70 -22.19
CA ILE A 10 7.94 18.30 -22.27
C ILE A 10 9.05 17.38 -21.77
N LEU A 11 10.30 17.64 -22.13
CA LEU A 11 11.45 16.88 -21.65
C LEU A 11 11.67 17.06 -20.16
N ALA A 12 11.51 18.26 -19.62
CA ALA A 12 11.62 18.52 -18.19
C ALA A 12 10.55 17.78 -17.37
N ILE A 13 9.30 17.74 -17.85
CA ILE A 13 8.21 16.99 -17.21
C ILE A 13 8.45 15.48 -17.30
N ALA A 14 8.97 14.97 -18.42
CA ALA A 14 9.27 13.55 -18.59
C ALA A 14 10.38 13.08 -17.62
N VAL A 15 11.38 13.92 -17.37
CA VAL A 15 12.47 13.63 -16.42
C VAL A 15 11.94 13.65 -14.96
N LEU A 16 10.99 14.54 -14.65
CA LEU A 16 10.43 14.64 -13.29
C LEU A 16 9.53 13.45 -12.93
N VAL A 17 8.84 12.87 -13.91
CA VAL A 17 7.93 11.71 -13.73
C VAL A 17 8.68 10.38 -13.79
N GLY A 18 9.87 10.37 -14.39
CA GLY A 18 10.64 9.16 -14.67
C GLY A 18 11.68 8.76 -13.62
N LEU A 19 11.86 9.54 -12.54
CA LEU A 19 12.75 9.13 -11.46
C LEU A 19 11.99 8.23 -10.49
N PRO A 20 12.20 6.90 -10.52
CA PRO A 20 11.76 6.07 -9.41
C PRO A 20 12.57 6.53 -8.21
N SER A 21 11.88 7.08 -7.22
CA SER A 21 12.48 7.30 -5.90
C SER A 21 12.75 5.91 -5.32
N VAL A 22 13.94 5.38 -5.59
CA VAL A 22 14.44 4.20 -4.89
C VAL A 22 14.78 4.69 -3.48
N VAL A 23 13.77 4.74 -2.63
CA VAL A 23 13.99 4.83 -1.19
C VAL A 23 14.54 3.47 -0.79
N SER A 24 15.86 3.30 -0.88
CA SER A 24 16.53 2.22 -0.19
C SER A 24 16.43 2.53 1.29
N ALA A 25 15.39 2.01 1.93
CA ALA A 25 15.43 1.87 3.37
C ALA A 25 16.59 0.90 3.67
N THR A 26 17.67 1.42 4.24
CA THR A 26 18.69 0.58 4.87
C THR A 26 18.00 -0.08 6.05
N HIS A 27 17.55 -1.32 5.87
CA HIS A 27 17.12 -2.15 6.98
C HIS A 27 18.35 -2.44 7.84
N GLU A 28 18.52 -1.62 8.85
CA GLU A 28 19.24 -2.08 10.04
C GLU A 28 18.50 -3.33 10.51
N ALA A 29 19.23 -4.42 10.78
CA ALA A 29 18.64 -5.70 11.15
C ALA A 29 17.61 -5.49 12.25
N ASP A 30 16.33 -5.47 11.86
CA ASP A 30 15.25 -5.10 12.74
C ASP A 30 14.93 -6.28 13.66
N HIS A 31 15.38 -6.21 14.91
CA HIS A 31 15.10 -7.21 15.93
C HIS A 31 13.64 -7.16 16.43
N ARG A 32 12.76 -6.43 15.75
CA ARG A 32 11.35 -6.40 16.09
C ARG A 32 10.69 -7.73 15.74
N PHE A 33 10.05 -8.29 16.72
CA PHE A 33 9.16 -9.44 16.59
C PHE A 33 7.72 -8.95 16.81
N THR A 34 6.86 -9.22 15.87
CA THR A 34 5.49 -8.71 15.87
C THR A 34 4.50 -9.86 16.08
N VAL A 35 3.59 -9.67 17.01
CA VAL A 35 2.40 -10.50 17.18
C VAL A 35 1.21 -9.68 16.75
N GLU A 36 0.47 -10.16 15.76
CA GLU A 36 -0.69 -9.47 15.24
C GLU A 36 -1.85 -10.44 14.97
N GLY A 37 -3.04 -9.89 14.86
CA GLY A 37 -4.21 -10.71 14.57
C GLY A 37 -5.52 -9.97 14.78
N TYR A 38 -6.59 -10.74 14.80
CA TYR A 38 -7.94 -10.22 14.95
C TYR A 38 -8.63 -10.86 16.16
N VAL A 39 -9.45 -10.06 16.82
CA VAL A 39 -10.34 -10.52 17.90
C VAL A 39 -11.78 -10.41 17.42
N CYS A 40 -12.48 -11.55 17.38
CA CYS A 40 -13.87 -11.62 16.97
C CYS A 40 -14.79 -12.09 18.08
N GLY A 41 -16.05 -11.73 17.95
CA GLY A 41 -17.13 -12.28 18.74
C GLY A 41 -17.54 -13.68 18.25
N ALA A 42 -18.36 -14.35 19.05
CA ALA A 42 -18.96 -15.64 18.68
C ALA A 42 -19.91 -15.50 17.44
N ASP A 43 -20.36 -14.30 17.16
CA ASP A 43 -21.18 -13.95 16.00
C ASP A 43 -20.35 -13.68 14.72
N GLY A 44 -19.04 -13.86 14.78
CA GLY A 44 -18.12 -13.62 13.67
C GLY A 44 -17.83 -12.15 13.39
N LYS A 45 -18.33 -11.23 14.21
CA LYS A 45 -18.04 -9.81 14.03
C LYS A 45 -16.78 -9.39 14.74
N SER A 46 -16.11 -8.40 14.19
CA SER A 46 -14.93 -7.78 14.78
C SER A 46 -15.26 -7.17 16.17
N SER A 47 -14.33 -7.26 17.11
CA SER A 47 -14.48 -6.70 18.44
C SER A 47 -13.46 -5.60 18.65
N ALA A 48 -13.93 -4.34 18.69
CA ALA A 48 -13.09 -3.17 18.95
C ALA A 48 -12.86 -2.96 20.46
N ASP A 49 -11.81 -2.19 20.80
CA ASP A 49 -11.44 -1.80 22.17
C ASP A 49 -11.20 -2.97 23.13
N ILE A 50 -10.83 -4.13 22.60
CA ILE A 50 -10.49 -5.30 23.42
C ILE A 50 -9.01 -5.23 23.81
N ASP A 51 -8.74 -5.40 25.10
CA ASP A 51 -7.39 -5.55 25.60
C ASP A 51 -6.83 -6.93 25.22
N VAL A 52 -5.69 -6.93 24.53
CA VAL A 52 -4.94 -8.12 24.17
C VAL A 52 -3.61 -8.08 24.90
N LEU A 53 -3.41 -9.02 25.81
CA LEU A 53 -2.14 -9.23 26.49
C LEU A 53 -1.26 -10.12 25.60
N VAL A 54 -0.05 -9.67 25.30
CA VAL A 54 1.00 -10.50 24.68
C VAL A 54 2.19 -10.50 25.62
N LYS A 55 2.66 -11.67 26.04
CA LYS A 55 3.71 -11.81 27.05
C LYS A 55 4.65 -12.96 26.71
N ASP A 56 5.94 -12.67 26.70
CA ASP A 56 6.98 -13.68 26.82
C ASP A 56 7.07 -14.12 28.27
N THR A 57 6.77 -15.38 28.53
CA THR A 57 6.68 -15.90 29.89
C THR A 57 8.03 -16.29 30.47
N ARG A 58 9.06 -16.51 29.63
CA ARG A 58 10.42 -16.85 30.10
C ARG A 58 11.09 -15.63 30.75
N ILE A 59 11.01 -14.49 30.09
CA ILE A 59 11.64 -13.24 30.59
C ILE A 59 10.64 -12.31 31.31
N SER A 60 9.38 -12.72 31.41
CA SER A 60 8.30 -11.92 32.00
C SER A 60 8.11 -10.54 31.35
N TYR A 61 8.43 -10.42 30.06
CA TYR A 61 8.27 -9.20 29.29
C TYR A 61 6.97 -9.27 28.47
N GLY A 62 6.13 -8.25 28.60
CA GLY A 62 4.85 -8.23 27.92
C GLY A 62 4.27 -6.83 27.79
N GLN A 63 3.27 -6.72 26.93
CA GLN A 63 2.50 -5.50 26.74
C GLN A 63 1.02 -5.83 26.53
N VAL A 64 0.18 -4.86 26.84
CA VAL A 64 -1.24 -4.90 26.54
C VAL A 64 -1.51 -3.90 25.42
N VAL A 65 -2.14 -4.36 24.35
CA VAL A 65 -2.56 -3.53 23.22
C VAL A 65 -4.07 -3.62 23.04
N LYS A 66 -4.68 -2.61 22.42
CA LYS A 66 -6.11 -2.60 22.14
C LYS A 66 -6.39 -2.92 20.68
N THR A 67 -7.49 -3.61 20.44
CA THR A 67 -7.99 -3.78 19.09
C THR A 67 -8.58 -2.49 18.55
N ASP A 68 -8.41 -2.26 17.26
CA ASP A 68 -9.03 -1.16 16.52
C ASP A 68 -10.51 -1.44 16.16
N GLY A 69 -11.13 -0.56 15.37
CA GLY A 69 -12.52 -0.68 14.93
C GLY A 69 -12.81 -1.94 14.10
N GLU A 70 -11.78 -2.53 13.50
CA GLU A 70 -11.84 -3.77 12.72
C GLU A 70 -11.48 -5.01 13.52
N GLY A 71 -11.23 -4.83 14.83
CA GLY A 71 -10.83 -5.90 15.74
C GLY A 71 -9.37 -6.32 15.56
N TYR A 72 -8.57 -5.58 14.80
CA TYR A 72 -7.15 -5.86 14.58
C TYR A 72 -6.31 -5.35 15.75
N TYR A 73 -5.29 -6.13 16.13
CA TYR A 73 -4.28 -5.72 17.10
C TYR A 73 -2.87 -6.01 16.58
N LYS A 74 -1.92 -5.25 17.09
CA LYS A 74 -0.49 -5.41 16.78
C LYS A 74 0.34 -5.09 18.02
N ALA A 75 1.17 -6.04 18.43
CA ALA A 75 2.13 -5.89 19.52
C ALA A 75 3.54 -6.16 18.99
N SER A 76 4.48 -5.26 19.26
CA SER A 76 5.85 -5.37 18.77
C SER A 76 6.84 -5.45 19.93
N PHE A 77 7.76 -6.40 19.85
CA PHE A 77 8.77 -6.70 20.87
C PHE A 77 10.17 -6.63 20.26
N HIS A 78 11.14 -6.23 21.05
CA HIS A 78 12.54 -6.43 20.71
C HIS A 78 12.99 -7.78 21.23
N LEU A 79 13.01 -8.78 20.35
CA LEU A 79 13.45 -10.14 20.67
C LEU A 79 14.69 -10.47 19.83
N HIS A 80 15.70 -11.01 20.51
CA HIS A 80 16.97 -11.42 19.92
C HIS A 80 17.00 -12.93 19.67
N ASN A 81 18.07 -13.42 19.08
CA ASN A 81 18.24 -14.85 18.79
C ASN A 81 18.14 -15.73 20.05
N ASP A 82 18.50 -15.19 21.21
CA ASP A 82 18.39 -15.88 22.51
C ASP A 82 16.94 -16.10 22.96
N ASN A 83 15.99 -15.42 22.32
CA ASN A 83 14.55 -15.58 22.58
C ASN A 83 13.89 -16.59 21.64
N LEU A 84 14.63 -17.25 20.75
CA LEU A 84 14.07 -18.33 19.94
C LEU A 84 13.49 -19.43 20.84
N ASP A 85 12.31 -19.95 20.43
CA ASP A 85 11.54 -20.94 21.18
C ASP A 85 10.98 -20.48 22.52
N ASP A 86 11.12 -19.20 22.90
CA ASP A 86 10.49 -18.66 24.08
C ASP A 86 8.98 -18.81 24.04
N PRO A 87 8.33 -19.20 25.13
CA PRO A 87 6.90 -19.35 25.19
C PRO A 87 6.22 -17.97 25.26
N LEU A 88 5.35 -17.69 24.29
CA LEU A 88 4.50 -16.51 24.23
C LEU A 88 3.09 -16.88 24.69
N LEU A 89 2.61 -16.16 25.70
CA LEU A 89 1.22 -16.19 26.10
C LEU A 89 0.50 -15.00 25.45
N ILE A 90 -0.57 -15.30 24.72
CA ILE A 90 -1.47 -14.30 24.15
C ILE A 90 -2.86 -14.50 24.74
N GLU A 91 -3.43 -13.45 25.32
CA GLU A 91 -4.73 -13.51 25.99
C GLU A 91 -5.63 -12.36 25.52
N ALA A 92 -6.86 -12.70 25.11
CA ALA A 92 -7.91 -11.75 24.77
C ALA A 92 -9.28 -12.29 25.19
N LYS A 93 -10.14 -11.47 25.78
CA LYS A 93 -11.51 -11.85 26.21
C LYS A 93 -11.56 -13.09 27.10
N GLY A 94 -10.51 -13.33 27.90
CA GLY A 94 -10.40 -14.52 28.76
C GLY A 94 -10.00 -15.82 28.03
N GLU A 95 -9.83 -15.79 26.73
CA GLU A 95 -9.24 -16.88 25.95
C GLU A 95 -7.72 -16.74 25.92
N ARG A 96 -7.01 -17.87 26.07
CA ARG A 96 -5.55 -17.92 26.08
C ARG A 96 -5.04 -18.80 24.97
N GLN A 97 -4.02 -18.32 24.27
CA GLN A 97 -3.29 -19.09 23.30
C GLN A 97 -1.80 -19.03 23.61
N GLU A 98 -1.14 -20.16 23.50
CA GLU A 98 0.31 -20.26 23.62
C GLU A 98 0.93 -20.45 22.25
N ARG A 99 1.99 -19.71 22.00
CA ARG A 99 2.82 -19.80 20.80
C ARG A 99 4.28 -19.81 21.22
N LYS A 100 5.16 -20.04 20.27
CA LYS A 100 6.60 -19.90 20.46
C LYS A 100 7.15 -18.80 19.59
N VAL A 101 8.17 -18.11 20.08
CA VAL A 101 8.95 -17.20 19.23
C VAL A 101 9.64 -18.01 18.16
N SER A 102 9.34 -17.74 16.91
CA SER A 102 9.89 -18.47 15.77
C SER A 102 10.24 -17.51 14.65
N PHE A 103 11.50 -17.51 14.25
CA PHE A 103 12.01 -16.77 13.09
C PHE A 103 13.36 -17.40 12.64
N ASP A 104 13.78 -17.13 11.41
CA ASP A 104 15.11 -17.50 10.95
C ASP A 104 16.12 -16.42 11.38
N PRO A 105 17.10 -16.75 12.26
CA PRO A 105 18.10 -15.78 12.70
C PRO A 105 19.05 -15.30 11.59
N LYS A 106 19.09 -16.01 10.45
CA LYS A 106 19.90 -15.64 9.28
C LYS A 106 19.15 -14.76 8.29
N ASP A 107 17.82 -14.75 8.37
CA ASP A 107 16.99 -13.89 7.56
C ASP A 107 16.88 -12.51 8.23
N LEU A 108 17.53 -11.53 7.62
CA LEU A 108 17.54 -10.14 8.09
C LEU A 108 16.59 -9.24 7.30
N GLU A 109 15.92 -9.79 6.28
CA GLU A 109 15.07 -9.03 5.36
C GLU A 109 13.58 -9.24 5.62
N THR A 110 13.19 -10.46 6.05
CA THR A 110 11.79 -10.78 6.31
C THR A 110 11.35 -10.29 7.67
N GLU A 111 10.20 -9.63 7.72
CA GLU A 111 9.59 -9.22 8.99
C GLU A 111 9.25 -10.44 9.84
N ARG A 112 9.61 -10.41 11.13
CA ARG A 112 9.35 -11.48 12.10
C ARG A 112 7.95 -11.33 12.66
N ILE A 113 6.95 -11.92 11.99
CA ILE A 113 5.54 -11.76 12.34
C ILE A 113 4.91 -13.13 12.62
N ILE A 114 4.14 -13.20 13.70
CA ILE A 114 3.20 -14.30 13.94
C ILE A 114 1.78 -13.76 13.99
N GLN A 115 0.86 -14.51 13.39
CA GLN A 115 -0.57 -14.18 13.41
C GLN A 115 -1.30 -15.05 14.40
N VAL A 116 -2.05 -14.42 15.32
CA VAL A 116 -2.87 -15.10 16.33
C VAL A 116 -4.25 -14.45 16.35
N ASN A 117 -5.26 -15.23 15.99
CA ASN A 117 -6.65 -14.76 15.95
C ASN A 117 -7.45 -15.38 17.08
N PHE A 118 -8.41 -14.62 17.64
CA PHE A 118 -9.35 -15.05 18.66
C PHE A 118 -10.77 -15.05 18.11
N GLY A 119 -11.54 -16.09 18.45
CA GLY A 119 -12.88 -16.28 17.95
C GLY A 119 -12.94 -16.91 16.55
N THR A 120 -14.15 -17.10 16.04
CA THR A 120 -14.41 -17.73 14.75
C THR A 120 -14.97 -16.71 13.76
N GLY A 121 -14.52 -16.74 12.51
CA GLY A 121 -15.14 -15.95 11.43
C GLY A 121 -14.54 -14.60 11.15
N CYS A 122 -13.53 -14.14 11.87
CA CYS A 122 -12.71 -13.01 11.45
C CYS A 122 -11.93 -13.39 10.17
N GLN A 123 -12.53 -13.19 9.05
CA GLN A 123 -11.78 -13.19 7.82
C GLN A 123 -11.09 -11.84 7.70
N GLN A 124 -9.78 -11.87 7.51
CA GLN A 124 -9.07 -10.73 6.97
C GLN A 124 -9.81 -10.28 5.71
N ASN A 125 -10.59 -9.24 5.85
CA ASN A 125 -10.92 -8.41 4.71
C ASN A 125 -9.62 -7.66 4.40
N LYS A 126 -8.65 -8.38 3.85
CA LYS A 126 -7.49 -7.78 3.22
C LYS A 126 -8.08 -7.03 2.04
N GLY A 127 -8.59 -5.83 2.34
CA GLY A 127 -9.18 -4.95 1.37
C GLY A 127 -8.22 -4.94 0.19
N ASN A 128 -8.75 -5.20 -1.00
CA ASN A 128 -7.99 -5.07 -2.22
C ASN A 128 -7.66 -3.59 -2.46
N ASP A 129 -6.89 -2.98 -1.53
CA ASP A 129 -6.45 -1.59 -1.62
C ASP A 129 -5.71 -1.31 -2.94
N LEU A 130 -5.10 -2.36 -3.50
CA LEU A 130 -4.53 -2.32 -4.84
C LEU A 130 -5.57 -1.97 -5.93
N ILE A 131 -6.83 -2.39 -5.80
CA ILE A 131 -7.87 -2.08 -6.80
C ILE A 131 -8.12 -0.57 -6.87
N TRP A 132 -8.15 0.11 -5.74
CA TRP A 132 -8.34 1.56 -5.69
C TRP A 132 -7.15 2.33 -6.28
N ILE A 133 -5.93 1.82 -6.09
CA ILE A 133 -4.73 2.40 -6.70
C ILE A 133 -4.77 2.25 -8.23
N TYR A 134 -5.15 1.09 -8.74
CA TYR A 134 -5.28 0.86 -10.19
C TYR A 134 -6.42 1.64 -10.81
N LEU A 135 -7.59 1.72 -10.16
CA LEU A 135 -8.71 2.51 -10.65
C LEU A 135 -8.38 4.01 -10.65
N GLY A 136 -7.73 4.51 -9.61
CA GLY A 136 -7.31 5.91 -9.52
C GLY A 136 -6.28 6.28 -10.59
N SER A 137 -5.24 5.48 -10.77
CA SER A 137 -4.19 5.74 -11.76
C SER A 137 -4.69 5.60 -13.20
N GLY A 138 -5.57 4.65 -13.48
CA GLY A 138 -6.21 4.48 -14.78
C GLY A 138 -7.06 5.67 -15.18
N ALA A 139 -7.87 6.21 -14.27
CA ALA A 139 -8.71 7.38 -14.53
C ALA A 139 -7.88 8.63 -14.85
N VAL A 140 -6.78 8.85 -14.15
CA VAL A 140 -5.86 9.97 -14.42
C VAL A 140 -5.20 9.82 -15.78
N ALA A 141 -4.74 8.63 -16.15
CA ALA A 141 -4.10 8.37 -17.45
C ALA A 141 -5.06 8.62 -18.62
N VAL A 142 -6.33 8.19 -18.50
CA VAL A 142 -7.36 8.43 -19.52
C VAL A 142 -7.68 9.91 -19.65
N ALA A 143 -7.81 10.64 -18.54
CA ALA A 143 -8.09 12.08 -18.55
C ALA A 143 -6.95 12.88 -19.21
N VAL A 144 -5.70 12.58 -18.88
CA VAL A 144 -4.52 13.25 -19.47
C VAL A 144 -4.38 12.89 -20.94
N GLY A 145 -4.50 11.61 -21.31
CA GLY A 145 -4.44 11.16 -22.71
C GLY A 145 -5.55 11.75 -23.56
N GLY A 146 -6.79 11.80 -23.06
CA GLY A 146 -7.93 12.42 -23.72
C GLY A 146 -7.73 13.92 -23.95
N PHE A 147 -7.21 14.65 -22.97
CA PHE A 147 -6.94 16.09 -23.09
C PHE A 147 -5.87 16.40 -24.13
N ILE A 148 -4.76 15.62 -24.14
CA ILE A 148 -3.67 15.76 -25.13
C ILE A 148 -4.19 15.42 -26.51
N GLY A 149 -4.93 14.33 -26.67
CA GLY A 149 -5.52 13.90 -27.95
C GLY A 149 -6.47 14.94 -28.52
N ALA A 150 -7.38 15.49 -27.71
CA ALA A 150 -8.29 16.53 -28.14
C ALA A 150 -7.57 17.81 -28.61
N LYS A 151 -6.47 18.17 -27.92
CA LYS A 151 -5.66 19.33 -28.29
C LYS A 151 -4.89 19.13 -29.61
N LEU A 152 -4.39 17.92 -29.85
CA LEU A 152 -3.73 17.56 -31.10
C LEU A 152 -4.71 17.57 -32.29
N ILE A 153 -5.89 16.98 -32.14
CA ILE A 153 -6.91 16.98 -33.19
C ILE A 153 -7.35 18.40 -33.55
N ARG A 154 -7.54 19.26 -32.54
CA ARG A 154 -7.87 20.68 -32.79
C ARG A 154 -6.75 21.43 -33.53
N SER A 155 -5.48 21.10 -33.26
CA SER A 155 -4.34 21.72 -33.95
C SER A 155 -4.25 21.30 -35.41
N MET A 156 -4.54 20.02 -35.71
CA MET A 156 -4.53 19.50 -37.09
C MET A 156 -5.68 20.08 -37.92
N ARG A 157 -6.88 20.20 -37.38
CA ARG A 157 -8.04 20.82 -38.09
C ARG A 157 -7.83 22.29 -38.45
N ARG A 158 -6.97 23.02 -37.72
CA ARG A 158 -6.64 24.41 -38.04
C ARG A 158 -5.63 24.55 -39.18
N GLN A 159 -5.02 23.47 -39.65
CA GLN A 159 -4.02 23.49 -40.73
C GLN A 159 -4.59 23.05 -42.07
N GLU A 160 -5.89 22.76 -42.18
CA GLU A 160 -6.48 22.52 -43.51
C GLU A 160 -6.40 23.81 -44.31
N PRO A 161 -5.62 23.83 -45.43
CA PRO A 161 -5.57 25.02 -46.27
C PRO A 161 -6.92 25.23 -46.91
N LYS A 162 -7.46 26.46 -46.80
CA LYS A 162 -8.63 26.88 -47.55
C LYS A 162 -8.33 26.68 -49.03
N ARG A 163 -8.85 25.59 -49.63
CA ARG A 163 -8.85 25.38 -51.07
C ARG A 163 -9.58 26.56 -51.69
N GLY A 164 -8.82 27.41 -52.37
CA GLY A 164 -9.32 28.57 -53.08
C GLY A 164 -10.35 28.14 -54.11
N LYS A 165 -11.54 28.69 -54.03
CA LYS A 165 -12.53 28.67 -55.13
C LYS A 165 -11.98 29.45 -56.29
N SER A 166 -11.45 28.75 -57.31
CA SER A 166 -11.16 29.31 -58.61
C SER A 166 -12.52 29.65 -59.26
N GLN A 167 -12.86 30.93 -59.31
CA GLN A 167 -13.92 31.44 -60.15
C GLN A 167 -13.46 31.45 -61.59
N GLY A 168 -14.00 30.52 -62.36
CA GLY A 168 -13.91 30.60 -63.82
C GLY A 168 -14.72 31.80 -64.34
N LYS A 169 -14.04 32.83 -64.78
CA LYS A 169 -14.65 33.90 -65.57
C LYS A 169 -14.75 33.44 -67.02
N HIS A 170 -15.94 33.06 -67.47
CA HIS A 170 -16.26 33.02 -68.91
C HIS A 170 -16.39 34.46 -69.40
N LYS A 171 -15.60 34.84 -70.38
CA LYS A 171 -15.83 35.98 -71.27
C LYS A 171 -16.32 35.49 -72.64
N LYS A 172 -17.42 36.07 -73.02
CA LYS A 172 -17.87 36.09 -74.43
C LYS A 172 -16.93 36.97 -75.28
#